data_3eb0851bcee5a1b3894a18fc51863b92
#
_entry.id   3eb0851bcee5a1b3894a18fc51863b92
#
_cell.length_a   1.000
_cell.length_b   1.000
_cell.length_c   1.000
_cell.angle_alpha   90.00
_cell.angle_beta   90.00
_cell.angle_gamma   90.00
#
_symmetry.space_group_name_H-M   'P 1'
#
loop_
_entity.id
_entity.type
_entity.pdbx_description
1 polymer ?
#
loop_
_entity_poly.entity_id
_entity_poly.type
_entity_poly.pdbx_seq_one_letter_code
_entity_poly.pdbx_strand_id
1 'polypeptide(L)'
;MTHKSTHFFTNLSRATSVLCLMLVTSAHAADRFANVEISAQAIAEGVYMLKGAGGNIGASVGPDGTLIIDNQFAPLSDKIATALTDLGGDRPRLVLNTHYHGDHTGGNSEFGRTGDIIAHDNVRARLVDQGNLTGSALPVVTYADAVTIHFNG
;
A
#
# COMPACT_ATOMS: atom_id res chain seq x y z
N MET A 1 -43.63 -13.57 -49.58
CA MET A 1 -43.62 -12.72 -48.40
C MET A 1 -43.08 -13.53 -47.22
N THR A 2 -41.81 -13.44 -46.94
CA THR A 2 -41.11 -14.25 -45.93
C THR A 2 -40.69 -13.33 -44.77
N HIS A 3 -41.21 -13.62 -43.62
CA HIS A 3 -40.96 -12.89 -42.38
C HIS A 3 -39.64 -13.35 -41.79
N LYS A 4 -38.65 -12.45 -41.67
CA LYS A 4 -37.42 -12.64 -40.87
C LYS A 4 -37.69 -12.10 -39.46
N SER A 5 -37.72 -12.95 -38.48
CA SER A 5 -37.70 -12.59 -37.05
C SER A 5 -36.23 -12.65 -36.56
N THR A 6 -35.75 -11.54 -36.05
CA THR A 6 -34.39 -11.33 -35.64
C THR A 6 -34.20 -11.68 -34.17
N HIS A 7 -33.20 -12.49 -33.90
CA HIS A 7 -32.71 -12.80 -32.53
C HIS A 7 -32.04 -11.58 -31.88
N PHE A 8 -32.55 -11.08 -30.79
CA PHE A 8 -32.00 -9.94 -30.05
C PHE A 8 -32.00 -10.15 -28.51
N PHE A 9 -31.71 -11.34 -28.01
CA PHE A 9 -31.72 -11.61 -26.56
C PHE A 9 -30.64 -12.58 -26.12
N THR A 10 -29.34 -12.28 -26.27
CA THR A 10 -28.28 -13.13 -25.66
C THR A 10 -27.09 -12.43 -25.06
N ASN A 11 -27.03 -11.08 -25.02
CA ASN A 11 -25.81 -10.42 -24.53
C ASN A 11 -25.93 -9.74 -23.13
N LEU A 12 -27.12 -9.76 -22.50
CA LEU A 12 -27.31 -9.08 -21.21
C LEU A 12 -26.90 -9.94 -20.00
N SER A 13 -26.95 -11.27 -20.16
CA SER A 13 -26.65 -12.21 -19.05
C SER A 13 -25.16 -12.32 -18.69
N ARG A 14 -24.25 -12.08 -19.64
CA ARG A 14 -22.81 -12.23 -19.38
C ARG A 14 -22.17 -11.02 -18.70
N ALA A 15 -22.68 -9.81 -18.95
CA ALA A 15 -22.16 -8.60 -18.34
C ALA A 15 -22.46 -8.51 -16.83
N THR A 16 -23.64 -8.99 -16.42
CA THR A 16 -24.06 -8.97 -15.01
C THR A 16 -23.27 -9.94 -14.13
N SER A 17 -22.88 -11.09 -14.67
CA SER A 17 -22.11 -12.10 -13.92
C SER A 17 -20.66 -11.67 -13.66
N VAL A 18 -20.02 -10.96 -14.61
CA VAL A 18 -18.65 -10.46 -14.43
C VAL A 18 -18.58 -9.33 -13.42
N LEU A 19 -19.57 -8.43 -13.41
CA LEU A 19 -19.66 -7.33 -12.46
C LEU A 19 -19.87 -7.82 -11.02
N CYS A 20 -20.68 -8.85 -10.82
CA CYS A 20 -20.93 -9.44 -9.50
C CYS A 20 -19.67 -10.15 -8.94
N LEU A 21 -18.85 -10.78 -9.80
CA LEU A 21 -17.63 -11.47 -9.38
C LEU A 21 -16.52 -10.48 -8.93
N MET A 22 -16.43 -9.32 -9.56
CA MET A 22 -15.45 -8.28 -9.18
C MET A 22 -15.79 -7.60 -7.84
N LEU A 23 -17.07 -7.42 -7.53
CA LEU A 23 -17.52 -6.85 -6.26
C LEU A 23 -17.28 -7.80 -5.07
N VAL A 24 -17.42 -9.11 -5.28
CA VAL A 24 -17.20 -10.13 -4.23
C VAL A 24 -15.74 -10.26 -3.86
N THR A 25 -14.81 -10.13 -4.81
CA THR A 25 -13.37 -10.23 -4.52
C THR A 25 -12.84 -9.05 -3.71
N SER A 26 -13.37 -7.84 -3.94
CA SER A 26 -12.99 -6.65 -3.17
C SER A 26 -13.49 -6.69 -1.72
N ALA A 27 -14.69 -7.22 -1.48
CA ALA A 27 -15.24 -7.38 -0.14
C ALA A 27 -14.45 -8.39 0.71
N HIS A 28 -13.97 -9.50 0.13
CA HIS A 28 -13.19 -10.49 0.83
C HIS A 28 -11.78 -10.00 1.22
N ALA A 29 -11.17 -9.14 0.42
CA ALA A 29 -9.87 -8.57 0.74
C ALA A 29 -9.92 -7.58 1.92
N ALA A 30 -11.00 -6.78 2.01
CA ALA A 30 -11.21 -5.87 3.13
C ALA A 30 -11.53 -6.62 4.43
N ASP A 31 -12.30 -7.70 4.38
CA ASP A 31 -12.71 -8.49 5.54
C ASP A 31 -11.52 -9.20 6.22
N ARG A 32 -10.56 -9.68 5.45
CA ARG A 32 -9.35 -10.35 5.93
C ARG A 32 -8.51 -9.49 6.89
N PHE A 33 -8.57 -8.17 6.80
CA PHE A 33 -7.83 -7.23 7.64
C PHE A 33 -8.70 -6.53 8.70
N ALA A 34 -9.98 -6.84 8.77
CA ALA A 34 -10.92 -6.19 9.69
C ALA A 34 -10.47 -6.29 11.16
N ASN A 35 -10.02 -7.47 11.57
CA ASN A 35 -9.60 -7.76 12.94
C ASN A 35 -8.10 -7.58 13.18
N VAL A 36 -7.34 -7.08 12.19
CA VAL A 36 -5.91 -6.80 12.40
C VAL A 36 -5.77 -5.52 13.21
N GLU A 37 -5.05 -5.60 14.32
CA GLU A 37 -4.65 -4.45 15.14
C GLU A 37 -3.20 -4.09 14.81
N ILE A 38 -2.88 -2.79 14.82
CA ILE A 38 -1.50 -2.31 14.70
C ILE A 38 -0.97 -2.02 16.10
N SER A 39 0.03 -2.77 16.53
CA SER A 39 0.72 -2.54 17.79
C SER A 39 2.07 -1.90 17.55
N ALA A 40 2.50 -0.99 18.42
CA ALA A 40 3.78 -0.32 18.35
C ALA A 40 4.68 -0.76 19.52
N GLN A 41 5.97 -0.98 19.22
CA GLN A 41 7.02 -1.27 20.19
C GLN A 41 8.12 -0.23 20.03
N ALA A 42 8.44 0.50 21.10
CA ALA A 42 9.60 1.39 21.12
C ALA A 42 10.91 0.59 21.04
N ILE A 43 11.80 1.02 20.15
CA ILE A 43 13.14 0.43 19.95
C ILE A 43 14.22 1.37 20.50
N ALA A 44 14.06 2.68 20.24
CA ALA A 44 14.89 3.76 20.75
C ALA A 44 14.05 5.03 20.85
N GLU A 45 14.63 6.14 21.29
CA GLU A 45 13.96 7.45 21.28
C GLU A 45 13.55 7.82 19.84
N GLY A 46 12.28 8.09 19.63
CA GLY A 46 11.72 8.43 18.31
C GLY A 46 11.71 7.27 17.30
N VAL A 47 12.15 6.05 17.67
CA VAL A 47 12.22 4.89 16.75
C VAL A 47 11.34 3.75 17.26
N TYR A 48 10.47 3.27 16.40
CA TYR A 48 9.47 2.27 16.74
C TYR A 48 9.42 1.13 15.70
N MET A 49 8.93 -0.02 16.13
CA MET A 49 8.53 -1.12 15.25
C MET A 49 7.01 -1.31 15.39
N LEU A 50 6.28 -1.19 14.27
CA LEU A 50 4.86 -1.49 14.20
C LEU A 50 4.66 -2.92 13.69
N LYS A 51 3.73 -3.65 14.32
CA LYS A 51 3.31 -5.00 13.95
C LYS A 51 1.83 -4.99 13.60
N GLY A 52 1.48 -5.66 12.53
CA GLY A 52 0.10 -5.84 12.06
C GLY A 52 -0.03 -7.16 11.31
N ALA A 53 -0.28 -7.13 10.00
CA ALA A 53 -0.29 -8.31 9.13
C ALA A 53 0.86 -8.22 8.14
N GLY A 54 1.59 -9.34 7.93
CA GLY A 54 2.74 -9.40 7.04
C GLY A 54 4.02 -8.91 7.69
N GLY A 55 4.86 -8.16 6.94
CA GLY A 55 6.12 -7.64 7.43
C GLY A 55 5.97 -6.60 8.54
N ASN A 56 6.98 -6.43 9.37
CA ASN A 56 7.03 -5.34 10.34
C ASN A 56 7.28 -4.01 9.63
N ILE A 57 6.83 -2.92 10.24
CA ILE A 57 7.10 -1.56 9.77
C ILE A 57 8.06 -0.90 10.76
N GLY A 58 9.19 -0.38 10.26
CA GLY A 58 10.01 0.55 11.04
C GLY A 58 9.41 1.95 10.97
N ALA A 59 9.46 2.72 12.07
CA ALA A 59 9.00 4.10 12.08
C ALA A 59 10.00 4.98 12.82
N SER A 60 10.31 6.14 12.24
CA SER A 60 10.99 7.25 12.90
C SER A 60 10.04 8.43 13.00
N VAL A 61 9.80 8.93 14.22
CA VAL A 61 8.92 10.04 14.53
C VAL A 61 9.72 11.11 15.26
N GLY A 62 9.72 12.31 14.73
CA GLY A 62 10.49 13.43 15.32
C GLY A 62 10.27 14.77 14.62
N PRO A 63 11.17 15.75 14.83
CA PRO A 63 10.98 17.14 14.36
C PRO A 63 10.85 17.27 12.84
N ASP A 64 11.49 16.39 12.05
CA ASP A 64 11.39 16.43 10.60
C ASP A 64 10.10 15.77 10.07
N GLY A 65 9.28 15.19 10.96
CA GLY A 65 8.06 14.46 10.66
C GLY A 65 8.21 12.96 10.85
N THR A 66 7.40 12.20 10.10
CA THR A 66 7.37 10.73 10.16
C THR A 66 8.00 10.12 8.92
N LEU A 67 8.90 9.15 9.13
CA LEU A 67 9.45 8.25 8.13
C LEU A 67 9.05 6.83 8.48
N ILE A 68 8.63 6.03 7.49
CA ILE A 68 8.40 4.60 7.69
C ILE A 68 9.26 3.75 6.74
N ILE A 69 9.59 2.56 7.22
CA ILE A 69 10.25 1.51 6.43
C ILE A 69 9.22 0.40 6.24
N ASP A 70 8.80 0.20 4.99
CA ASP A 70 7.68 -0.64 4.57
C ASP A 70 6.31 -0.14 5.07
N ASN A 71 5.22 -0.71 4.56
CA ASN A 71 3.88 -0.17 4.83
C ASN A 71 2.74 -1.20 4.74
N GLN A 72 3.09 -2.49 4.74
CA GLN A 72 2.14 -3.60 4.73
C GLN A 72 1.11 -3.50 3.56
N PHE A 73 -0.19 -3.56 3.87
CA PHE A 73 -1.28 -3.63 2.90
C PHE A 73 -2.16 -2.38 2.92
N ALA A 74 -2.67 -1.95 1.76
CA ALA A 74 -3.53 -0.78 1.64
C ALA A 74 -4.72 -0.74 2.61
N PRO A 75 -5.46 -1.83 2.89
CA PRO A 75 -6.55 -1.80 3.86
C PRO A 75 -6.14 -1.52 5.32
N LEU A 76 -4.84 -1.60 5.64
CA LEU A 76 -4.30 -1.29 6.97
C LEU A 76 -3.81 0.15 7.10
N SER A 77 -3.76 0.92 6.01
CA SER A 77 -3.12 2.25 5.99
C SER A 77 -3.69 3.23 7.01
N ASP A 78 -5.00 3.24 7.22
CA ASP A 78 -5.61 4.12 8.22
C ASP A 78 -5.29 3.67 9.65
N LYS A 79 -5.24 2.36 9.91
CA LYS A 79 -4.83 1.82 11.22
C LYS A 79 -3.35 2.13 11.50
N ILE A 80 -2.49 2.02 10.49
CA ILE A 80 -1.06 2.39 10.58
C ILE A 80 -0.93 3.89 10.83
N ALA A 81 -1.65 4.74 10.10
CA ALA A 81 -1.63 6.18 10.29
C ALA A 81 -2.11 6.57 11.70
N THR A 82 -3.13 5.92 12.23
CA THR A 82 -3.60 6.11 13.62
C THR A 82 -2.50 5.75 14.61
N ALA A 83 -1.87 4.58 14.46
CA ALA A 83 -0.78 4.16 15.34
C ALA A 83 0.41 5.13 15.33
N LEU A 84 0.76 5.71 14.15
CA LEU A 84 1.79 6.74 14.04
C LEU A 84 1.39 8.04 14.76
N THR A 85 0.11 8.43 14.68
CA THR A 85 -0.43 9.61 15.40
C THR A 85 -0.39 9.41 16.91
N ASP A 86 -0.70 8.21 17.39
CA ASP A 86 -0.63 7.86 18.82
C ASP A 86 0.80 7.93 19.37
N LEU A 87 1.81 7.80 18.52
CA LEU A 87 3.23 7.97 18.82
C LEU A 87 3.71 9.44 18.72
N GLY A 88 2.80 10.39 18.44
CA GLY A 88 3.12 11.80 18.28
C GLY A 88 3.57 12.18 16.85
N GLY A 89 3.46 11.26 15.90
CA GLY A 89 3.75 11.49 14.49
C GLY A 89 2.53 11.94 13.67
N ASP A 90 2.72 12.01 12.38
CA ASP A 90 1.71 12.30 11.37
C ASP A 90 1.79 11.31 10.20
N ARG A 91 1.08 11.58 9.12
CA ARG A 91 1.23 10.77 7.89
C ARG A 91 2.68 10.84 7.39
N PRO A 92 3.27 9.70 6.98
CA PRO A 92 4.67 9.66 6.58
C PRO A 92 5.00 10.64 5.44
N ARG A 93 6.07 11.40 5.62
CA ARG A 93 6.68 12.22 4.57
C ARG A 93 7.61 11.39 3.68
N LEU A 94 8.25 10.37 4.27
CA LEU A 94 9.13 9.44 3.57
C LEU A 94 8.70 8.01 3.85
N VAL A 95 8.70 7.20 2.80
CA VAL A 95 8.41 5.76 2.83
C VAL A 95 9.55 5.02 2.15
N LEU A 96 10.29 4.19 2.89
CA LEU A 96 11.33 3.35 2.33
C LEU A 96 10.78 1.95 2.10
N ASN A 97 10.84 1.44 0.87
CA ASN A 97 10.53 0.03 0.63
C ASN A 97 11.80 -0.81 0.62
N THR A 98 11.84 -1.83 1.48
CA THR A 98 12.97 -2.76 1.55
C THR A 98 13.02 -3.68 0.35
N HIS A 99 11.84 -4.16 -0.10
CA HIS A 99 11.71 -5.01 -1.27
C HIS A 99 10.28 -4.96 -1.84
N TYR A 100 10.02 -5.66 -2.93
CA TYR A 100 8.81 -5.50 -3.76
C TYR A 100 7.59 -6.34 -3.33
N HIS A 101 7.65 -7.18 -2.31
CA HIS A 101 6.51 -8.01 -1.91
C HIS A 101 5.35 -7.17 -1.36
N GLY A 102 4.12 -7.67 -1.57
CA GLY A 102 2.90 -6.92 -1.27
C GLY A 102 2.67 -6.64 0.21
N ASP A 103 3.22 -7.44 1.12
CA ASP A 103 3.18 -7.19 2.57
C ASP A 103 4.22 -6.14 3.05
N HIS A 104 4.97 -5.55 2.13
CA HIS A 104 5.92 -4.46 2.34
C HIS A 104 5.57 -3.21 1.53
N THR A 105 4.93 -3.37 0.37
CA THR A 105 4.66 -2.29 -0.58
C THR A 105 3.17 -2.05 -0.84
N GLY A 106 2.30 -2.90 -0.29
CA GLY A 106 0.86 -2.84 -0.58
C GLY A 106 0.18 -1.55 -0.13
N GLY A 107 0.71 -0.87 0.89
CA GLY A 107 0.25 0.44 1.35
C GLY A 107 0.76 1.62 0.51
N ASN A 108 1.64 1.39 -0.49
CA ASN A 108 2.20 2.45 -1.33
C ASN A 108 1.12 3.31 -1.99
N SER A 109 -0.01 2.71 -2.42
CA SER A 109 -1.12 3.45 -3.04
C SER A 109 -1.73 4.51 -2.13
N GLU A 110 -1.65 4.33 -0.81
CA GLU A 110 -2.19 5.25 0.18
C GLU A 110 -1.15 6.23 0.70
N PHE A 111 0.03 5.74 1.07
CA PHE A 111 1.09 6.58 1.63
C PHE A 111 1.80 7.43 0.57
N GLY A 112 1.93 6.95 -0.66
CA GLY A 112 2.51 7.70 -1.78
C GLY A 112 1.68 8.90 -2.26
N ARG A 113 0.47 9.10 -1.73
CA ARG A 113 -0.34 10.32 -1.99
C ARG A 113 0.18 11.52 -1.21
N THR A 114 0.85 11.31 -0.10
CA THR A 114 1.27 12.36 0.83
C THR A 114 2.75 12.35 1.15
N GLY A 115 3.44 11.24 0.87
CA GLY A 115 4.85 11.05 1.13
C GLY A 115 5.61 10.53 -0.09
N ASP A 116 6.91 10.77 -0.11
CA ASP A 116 7.80 10.29 -1.15
C ASP A 116 8.24 8.85 -0.88
N ILE A 117 8.03 7.97 -1.86
CA ILE A 117 8.49 6.58 -1.77
C ILE A 117 9.90 6.46 -2.31
N ILE A 118 10.78 5.85 -1.53
CA ILE A 118 12.20 5.64 -1.81
C ILE A 118 12.47 4.14 -1.84
N ALA A 119 13.15 3.63 -2.86
CA ALA A 119 13.51 2.23 -2.95
C ALA A 119 14.71 2.00 -3.87
N HIS A 120 15.27 0.79 -3.84
CA HIS A 120 16.25 0.37 -4.83
C HIS A 120 15.64 0.31 -6.25
N ASP A 121 16.44 0.60 -7.30
CA ASP A 121 16.00 0.57 -8.71
C ASP A 121 15.25 -0.72 -9.07
N ASN A 122 15.73 -1.86 -8.61
CA ASN A 122 15.12 -3.16 -8.86
C ASN A 122 13.74 -3.33 -8.20
N VAL A 123 13.49 -2.65 -7.08
CA VAL A 123 12.15 -2.67 -6.44
C VAL A 123 11.17 -1.95 -7.35
N ARG A 124 11.52 -0.72 -7.80
CA ARG A 124 10.67 0.02 -8.73
C ARG A 124 10.42 -0.76 -10.03
N ALA A 125 11.45 -1.35 -10.63
CA ALA A 125 11.32 -2.14 -11.86
C ALA A 125 10.32 -3.29 -11.67
N ARG A 126 10.43 -4.06 -10.58
CA ARG A 126 9.51 -5.18 -10.29
C ARG A 126 8.08 -4.71 -10.02
N LEU A 127 7.88 -3.58 -9.33
CA LEU A 127 6.54 -3.03 -9.11
C LEU A 127 5.88 -2.57 -10.41
N VAL A 128 6.66 -2.00 -11.35
CA VAL A 128 6.18 -1.66 -12.71
C VAL A 128 5.81 -2.91 -13.49
N ASP A 129 6.66 -3.94 -13.48
CA ASP A 129 6.43 -5.19 -14.21
C ASP A 129 5.19 -5.95 -13.70
N GLN A 130 4.89 -5.86 -12.41
CA GLN A 130 3.67 -6.45 -11.84
C GLN A 130 2.39 -5.74 -12.32
N GLY A 131 2.48 -4.49 -12.75
CA GLY A 131 1.39 -3.70 -13.35
C GLY A 131 0.22 -3.33 -12.44
N ASN A 132 0.31 -3.61 -11.13
CA ASN A 132 -0.74 -3.37 -10.14
C ASN A 132 -0.57 -2.06 -9.36
N LEU A 133 0.57 -1.37 -9.49
CA LEU A 133 0.85 -0.06 -8.91
C LEU A 133 1.22 0.95 -10.00
N THR A 134 0.73 2.18 -9.88
CA THR A 134 0.97 3.27 -10.84
C THR A 134 1.08 4.62 -10.12
N GLY A 135 1.62 5.62 -10.82
CA GLY A 135 1.70 6.99 -10.33
C GLY A 135 2.47 7.11 -9.02
N SER A 136 1.88 7.78 -8.04
CA SER A 136 2.48 8.01 -6.71
C SER A 136 2.67 6.74 -5.86
N ALA A 137 2.11 5.61 -6.26
CA ALA A 137 2.34 4.32 -5.60
C ALA A 137 3.71 3.69 -5.97
N LEU A 138 4.39 4.23 -6.98
CA LEU A 138 5.72 3.79 -7.37
C LEU A 138 6.79 4.67 -6.70
N PRO A 139 7.97 4.10 -6.32
CA PRO A 139 9.08 4.90 -5.80
C PRO A 139 9.44 6.08 -6.71
N VAL A 140 9.46 7.28 -6.16
CA VAL A 140 9.83 8.52 -6.89
C VAL A 140 11.32 8.82 -6.77
N VAL A 141 11.97 8.32 -5.70
CA VAL A 141 13.42 8.34 -5.54
C VAL A 141 13.92 6.90 -5.59
N THR A 142 14.90 6.64 -6.45
CA THR A 142 15.54 5.33 -6.53
C THR A 142 17.06 5.41 -6.42
N TYR A 143 17.69 4.31 -6.01
CA TYR A 143 19.13 4.19 -5.89
C TYR A 143 19.61 2.81 -6.35
N ALA A 144 20.86 2.73 -6.82
CA ALA A 144 21.46 1.49 -7.31
C ALA A 144 22.22 0.73 -6.21
N ASP A 145 23.01 1.44 -5.39
CA ASP A 145 23.86 0.82 -4.38
C ASP A 145 23.47 1.25 -2.96
N ALA A 146 23.37 2.56 -2.72
CA ALA A 146 23.08 3.12 -1.41
C ALA A 146 22.39 4.48 -1.51
N VAL A 147 21.65 4.83 -0.47
CA VAL A 147 21.11 6.17 -0.22
C VAL A 147 21.34 6.50 1.25
N THR A 148 21.71 7.73 1.54
CA THR A 148 21.81 8.24 2.90
C THR A 148 20.70 9.26 3.10
N ILE A 149 19.92 9.09 4.17
CA ILE A 149 18.82 9.97 4.53
C ILE A 149 19.10 10.51 5.92
N HIS A 150 19.19 11.83 6.04
CA HIS A 150 19.30 12.53 7.32
C HIS A 150 17.90 12.96 7.74
N PHE A 151 17.37 12.37 8.81
CA PHE A 151 15.99 12.56 9.23
C PHE A 151 15.83 12.27 10.72
N ASN A 152 15.29 13.22 11.48
CA ASN A 152 15.09 13.15 12.93
C ASN A 152 16.40 12.97 13.76
N GLY A 153 17.53 13.48 13.26
CA GLY A 153 18.82 13.38 13.92
C GLY A 153 19.63 12.17 13.43
#